data_7d5ff95d201ee10d6fc3e76e6987e0a6
#
_entry.id   7d5ff95d201ee10d6fc3e76e6987e0a6
#
_cell.length_a   1.000
_cell.length_b   1.000
_cell.length_c   1.000
_cell.angle_alpha   90.00
_cell.angle_beta   90.00
_cell.angle_gamma   90.00
#
_symmetry.space_group_name_H-M   'P 1'
#
loop_
_entity.id
_entity.type
_entity.pdbx_description
1 polymer ?
#
loop_
_entity_poly.entity_id
_entity_poly.type
_entity_poly.pdbx_seq_one_letter_code
_entity_poly.pdbx_strand_id
1 'polypeptide(L)'
;TLPEDEFIFPFSMPAGLPPEEQIKVAQLDNQEDVAYREHLVQSYGKYKQMISGIHYNFQIDPKFIDALFHAQNETQSAVDFQNNFYLKIAKNFLRYQWILLYLFSATPTVEDKYFRGNSPLKPHQYVRSLRSGKYGYVNDPKIHVSYDSLQEYVETLEHWVKSGDLIAEKEFYSSVRLRGAKKARDLLKKGIQYLEFRLFDLNPFAPYGMELADAKFIHYFILLMAWLDDTADQEGIKLGKARLAEVAWEDPRQQSVY
;
A
#
# COMPACT_ATOMS: atom_id res chain seq x y z
N THR A 1 -22.93 -16.81 1.46
CA THR A 1 -22.58 -18.04 0.73
C THR A 1 -22.58 -17.71 -0.75
N LEU A 2 -21.56 -18.16 -1.47
CA LEU A 2 -21.51 -18.04 -2.93
C LEU A 2 -22.48 -19.07 -3.55
N PRO A 3 -23.02 -18.80 -4.75
CA PRO A 3 -23.65 -19.82 -5.59
C PRO A 3 -22.68 -20.99 -5.85
N GLU A 4 -23.23 -22.18 -6.17
CA GLU A 4 -22.42 -23.40 -6.35
C GLU A 4 -21.44 -23.32 -7.54
N ASP A 5 -21.67 -22.44 -8.50
CA ASP A 5 -20.88 -22.20 -9.70
C ASP A 5 -19.95 -20.99 -9.59
N GLU A 6 -19.92 -20.32 -8.43
CA GLU A 6 -19.03 -19.19 -8.16
C GLU A 6 -17.84 -19.57 -7.27
N PHE A 7 -16.66 -19.05 -7.63
CA PHE A 7 -15.43 -19.31 -6.91
C PHE A 7 -14.71 -18.01 -6.58
N ILE A 8 -14.06 -17.95 -5.41
CA ILE A 8 -13.11 -16.89 -5.07
C ILE A 8 -11.70 -17.37 -5.40
N PHE A 9 -11.02 -16.64 -6.27
CA PHE A 9 -9.62 -16.88 -6.59
C PHE A 9 -8.71 -15.96 -5.77
N PRO A 10 -7.74 -16.49 -5.01
CA PRO A 10 -6.80 -15.69 -4.24
C PRO A 10 -5.66 -15.14 -5.13
N PHE A 11 -6.03 -14.41 -6.19
CA PHE A 11 -5.08 -13.75 -7.09
C PHE A 11 -5.12 -12.25 -6.91
N SER A 12 -3.95 -11.61 -6.82
CA SER A 12 -3.88 -10.15 -6.80
C SER A 12 -4.09 -9.54 -8.18
N MET A 13 -3.54 -10.17 -9.22
CA MET A 13 -3.86 -9.79 -10.60
C MET A 13 -5.08 -10.57 -11.08
N PRO A 14 -6.01 -9.92 -11.79
CA PRO A 14 -7.25 -10.55 -12.17
C PRO A 14 -7.03 -11.72 -13.16
N ALA A 15 -7.84 -12.77 -12.99
CA ALA A 15 -7.90 -13.93 -13.89
C ALA A 15 -9.31 -14.08 -14.45
N GLY A 16 -9.44 -14.72 -15.63
CA GLY A 16 -10.73 -14.91 -16.28
C GLY A 16 -11.37 -13.59 -16.74
N LEU A 17 -10.57 -12.65 -17.25
CA LEU A 17 -11.01 -11.32 -17.63
C LEU A 17 -12.12 -11.35 -18.69
N PRO A 18 -13.36 -10.87 -18.39
CA PRO A 18 -14.37 -10.63 -19.39
C PRO A 18 -13.98 -9.43 -20.28
N PRO A 19 -14.69 -9.20 -21.40
CA PRO A 19 -14.61 -7.92 -22.10
C PRO A 19 -14.85 -6.74 -21.16
N GLU A 20 -14.10 -5.65 -21.31
CA GLU A 20 -14.10 -4.53 -20.37
C GLU A 20 -15.50 -3.87 -20.22
N GLU A 21 -16.28 -3.87 -21.29
CA GLU A 21 -17.66 -3.36 -21.30
C GLU A 21 -18.62 -4.17 -20.42
N GLN A 22 -18.33 -5.43 -20.16
CA GLN A 22 -19.12 -6.30 -19.28
C GLN A 22 -18.81 -6.11 -17.79
N ILE A 23 -17.66 -5.48 -17.48
CA ILE A 23 -17.29 -5.20 -16.09
C ILE A 23 -18.14 -4.05 -15.57
N LYS A 24 -18.96 -4.33 -14.57
CA LYS A 24 -19.78 -3.32 -13.90
C LYS A 24 -18.93 -2.54 -12.91
N VAL A 25 -19.14 -1.23 -12.83
CA VAL A 25 -18.63 -0.41 -11.72
C VAL A 25 -19.35 -0.82 -10.44
N ALA A 26 -18.64 -0.83 -9.31
CA ALA A 26 -19.20 -1.20 -8.02
C ALA A 26 -20.44 -0.34 -7.72
N GLN A 27 -21.55 -1.00 -7.39
CA GLN A 27 -22.78 -0.35 -6.98
C GLN A 27 -22.68 -0.05 -5.49
N LEU A 28 -22.71 1.23 -5.14
CA LEU A 28 -22.54 1.74 -3.78
C LEU A 28 -23.74 2.62 -3.43
N ASP A 29 -24.12 2.65 -2.16
CA ASP A 29 -25.27 3.43 -1.68
C ASP A 29 -25.01 4.94 -1.73
N ASN A 30 -23.76 5.38 -1.62
CA ASN A 30 -23.35 6.76 -1.62
C ASN A 30 -22.95 7.21 -3.02
N GLN A 31 -23.59 8.25 -3.56
CA GLN A 31 -23.31 8.81 -4.88
C GLN A 31 -21.86 9.36 -5.01
N GLU A 32 -21.29 9.93 -3.95
CA GLU A 32 -19.89 10.37 -3.97
C GLU A 32 -18.92 9.23 -4.21
N ASP A 33 -19.20 8.07 -3.61
CA ASP A 33 -18.38 6.87 -3.80
C ASP A 33 -18.57 6.26 -5.18
N VAL A 34 -19.78 6.35 -5.77
CA VAL A 34 -20.02 5.96 -7.17
C VAL A 34 -19.23 6.85 -8.12
N ALA A 35 -19.35 8.18 -7.97
CA ALA A 35 -18.62 9.15 -8.80
C ALA A 35 -17.09 8.95 -8.70
N TYR A 36 -16.60 8.66 -7.49
CA TYR A 36 -15.20 8.31 -7.29
C TYR A 36 -14.78 7.06 -8.07
N ARG A 37 -15.60 6.01 -8.07
CA ARG A 37 -15.33 4.79 -8.84
C ARG A 37 -15.33 5.02 -10.35
N GLU A 38 -16.27 5.84 -10.84
CA GLU A 38 -16.33 6.23 -12.25
C GLU A 38 -15.08 7.02 -12.66
N HIS A 39 -14.62 7.96 -11.81
CA HIS A 39 -13.36 8.65 -12.03
C HIS A 39 -12.17 7.68 -12.12
N LEU A 40 -12.08 6.71 -11.21
CA LEU A 40 -11.02 5.69 -11.28
C LEU A 40 -11.06 4.87 -12.58
N VAL A 41 -12.26 4.57 -13.08
CA VAL A 41 -12.41 3.88 -14.37
C VAL A 41 -11.88 4.74 -15.53
N GLN A 42 -12.18 6.03 -15.53
CA GLN A 42 -11.67 6.96 -16.55
C GLN A 42 -10.15 7.12 -16.50
N SER A 43 -9.58 7.20 -15.29
CA SER A 43 -8.15 7.44 -15.09
C SER A 43 -7.30 6.19 -15.26
N TYR A 44 -7.79 5.01 -14.84
CA TYR A 44 -6.99 3.78 -14.74
C TYR A 44 -7.54 2.60 -15.55
N GLY A 45 -8.76 2.69 -16.08
CA GLY A 45 -9.47 1.58 -16.75
C GLY A 45 -10.09 0.58 -15.75
N LYS A 46 -11.00 -0.25 -16.25
CA LYS A 46 -11.75 -1.19 -15.41
C LYS A 46 -10.89 -2.37 -14.93
N TYR A 47 -9.96 -2.85 -15.77
CA TYR A 47 -9.11 -3.99 -15.39
C TYR A 47 -8.24 -3.69 -14.19
N LYS A 48 -7.68 -2.47 -14.05
CA LYS A 48 -6.94 -2.07 -12.86
C LYS A 48 -7.81 -2.07 -11.60
N GLN A 49 -9.13 -1.80 -11.72
CA GLN A 49 -10.05 -1.85 -10.58
C GLN A 49 -10.23 -3.27 -10.01
N MET A 50 -9.87 -4.31 -10.76
CA MET A 50 -9.96 -5.70 -10.35
C MET A 50 -8.73 -6.19 -9.60
N ILE A 51 -7.67 -5.37 -9.52
CA ILE A 51 -6.47 -5.69 -8.73
C ILE A 51 -6.83 -5.71 -7.26
N SER A 52 -6.37 -6.74 -6.57
CA SER A 52 -6.55 -6.90 -5.12
C SER A 52 -5.22 -7.13 -4.40
N GLY A 53 -5.25 -7.12 -3.09
CA GLY A 53 -4.08 -7.37 -2.25
C GLY A 53 -4.49 -7.46 -0.79
N ILE A 54 -3.54 -7.84 0.06
CA ILE A 54 -3.76 -7.94 1.49
C ILE A 54 -3.36 -6.62 2.15
N HIS A 55 -4.25 -6.13 3.01
CA HIS A 55 -3.94 -5.05 3.93
C HIS A 55 -3.61 -5.63 5.31
N TYR A 56 -2.44 -5.30 5.81
CA TYR A 56 -1.99 -5.70 7.14
C TYR A 56 -2.09 -4.48 8.07
N ASN A 57 -3.03 -4.51 9.00
CA ASN A 57 -3.20 -3.46 9.99
C ASN A 57 -2.37 -3.78 11.23
N PHE A 58 -1.54 -2.82 11.65
CA PHE A 58 -0.64 -2.97 12.77
C PHE A 58 -0.86 -1.85 13.78
N GLN A 59 -1.19 -2.24 15.00
CA GLN A 59 -1.33 -1.34 16.14
C GLN A 59 -0.42 -1.84 17.27
N ILE A 60 0.26 -0.93 17.93
CA ILE A 60 1.01 -1.22 19.14
C ILE A 60 0.07 -1.06 20.34
N ASP A 61 0.23 -1.93 21.34
CA ASP A 61 -0.53 -1.84 22.57
C ASP A 61 -0.34 -0.42 23.18
N PRO A 62 -1.40 0.34 23.43
CA PRO A 62 -1.31 1.66 24.01
C PRO A 62 -0.54 1.68 25.34
N LYS A 63 -0.64 0.63 26.15
CA LYS A 63 0.11 0.50 27.41
C LYS A 63 1.62 0.41 27.19
N PHE A 64 2.03 -0.22 26.06
CA PHE A 64 3.45 -0.30 25.71
C PHE A 64 3.99 1.06 25.25
N ILE A 65 3.23 1.81 24.45
CA ILE A 65 3.59 3.18 24.05
C ILE A 65 3.69 4.09 25.26
N ASP A 66 2.72 4.03 26.19
CA ASP A 66 2.71 4.80 27.42
C ASP A 66 3.94 4.49 28.31
N ALA A 67 4.26 3.19 28.47
CA ALA A 67 5.45 2.78 29.20
C ALA A 67 6.76 3.30 28.57
N LEU A 68 6.87 3.28 27.24
CA LEU A 68 8.03 3.83 26.51
C LEU A 68 8.14 5.34 26.69
N PHE A 69 7.02 6.05 26.60
CA PHE A 69 6.96 7.50 26.80
C PHE A 69 7.49 7.90 28.17
N HIS A 70 7.03 7.24 29.23
CA HIS A 70 7.49 7.48 30.58
C HIS A 70 8.94 7.08 30.82
N ALA A 71 9.42 6.01 30.19
CA ALA A 71 10.80 5.53 30.34
C ALA A 71 11.84 6.46 29.69
N GLN A 72 11.46 7.21 28.66
CA GLN A 72 12.37 8.10 27.93
C GLN A 72 12.43 9.52 28.49
N ASN A 73 11.63 9.84 29.53
CA ASN A 73 11.53 11.18 30.13
C ASN A 73 11.27 12.27 29.05
N GLU A 74 10.39 11.98 28.13
CA GLU A 74 10.08 12.84 26.99
C GLU A 74 9.52 14.21 27.40
N THR A 75 9.95 15.25 26.69
CA THR A 75 9.45 16.62 26.88
C THR A 75 8.25 16.96 25.99
N GLN A 76 7.98 16.14 24.99
CA GLN A 76 6.85 16.28 24.07
C GLN A 76 5.57 15.72 24.69
N SER A 77 4.40 15.99 24.07
CA SER A 77 3.15 15.36 24.50
C SER A 77 3.13 13.86 24.20
N ALA A 78 2.35 13.08 24.96
CA ALA A 78 2.19 11.65 24.72
C ALA A 78 1.63 11.35 23.31
N VAL A 79 0.77 12.24 22.78
CA VAL A 79 0.22 12.11 21.42
C VAL A 79 1.30 12.37 20.37
N ASP A 80 2.16 13.37 20.56
CA ASP A 80 3.25 13.64 19.63
C ASP A 80 4.29 12.52 19.66
N PHE A 81 4.60 11.98 20.84
CA PHE A 81 5.45 10.81 20.99
C PHE A 81 4.88 9.61 20.19
N GLN A 82 3.60 9.30 20.37
CA GLN A 82 2.93 8.24 19.61
C GLN A 82 2.98 8.49 18.11
N ASN A 83 2.69 9.71 17.66
CA ASN A 83 2.75 10.07 16.24
C ASN A 83 4.15 9.88 15.66
N ASN A 84 5.18 10.38 16.36
CA ASN A 84 6.58 10.25 15.94
C ASN A 84 7.03 8.79 15.90
N PHE A 85 6.57 7.97 16.87
CA PHE A 85 6.86 6.55 16.88
C PHE A 85 6.28 5.80 15.67
N TYR A 86 5.02 6.07 15.32
CA TYR A 86 4.40 5.49 14.11
C TYR A 86 5.01 6.02 12.82
N LEU A 87 5.37 7.31 12.76
CA LEU A 87 6.06 7.90 11.61
C LEU A 87 7.44 7.26 11.39
N LYS A 88 8.20 7.01 12.46
CA LYS A 88 9.47 6.27 12.41
C LYS A 88 9.28 4.89 11.77
N ILE A 89 8.28 4.13 12.22
CA ILE A 89 7.98 2.82 11.64
C ILE A 89 7.64 2.95 10.15
N ALA A 90 6.80 3.91 9.78
CA ALA A 90 6.38 4.13 8.40
C ALA A 90 7.56 4.52 7.50
N LYS A 91 8.44 5.41 7.95
CA LYS A 91 9.65 5.82 7.21
C LYS A 91 10.62 4.66 7.00
N ASN A 92 10.93 3.92 8.07
CA ASN A 92 11.79 2.75 8.00
C ASN A 92 11.19 1.67 7.10
N PHE A 93 9.87 1.44 7.18
CA PHE A 93 9.17 0.54 6.28
C PHE A 93 9.33 0.97 4.82
N LEU A 94 9.08 2.22 4.48
CA LEU A 94 9.23 2.74 3.12
C LEU A 94 10.66 2.58 2.57
N ARG A 95 11.66 2.66 3.44
CA ARG A 95 13.06 2.42 3.08
C ARG A 95 13.37 0.96 2.76
N TYR A 96 12.80 0.01 3.53
CA TYR A 96 13.15 -1.42 3.46
C TYR A 96 12.04 -2.31 2.85
N GLN A 97 10.91 -1.77 2.44
CA GLN A 97 9.75 -2.50 1.90
C GLN A 97 10.08 -3.42 0.70
N TRP A 98 11.12 -3.11 -0.06
CA TRP A 98 11.57 -3.90 -1.20
C TRP A 98 11.96 -5.34 -0.80
N ILE A 99 12.43 -5.54 0.45
CA ILE A 99 12.74 -6.86 1.00
C ILE A 99 11.47 -7.73 1.09
N LEU A 100 10.37 -7.13 1.57
CA LEU A 100 9.08 -7.84 1.67
C LEU A 100 8.51 -8.13 0.28
N LEU A 101 8.69 -7.21 -0.67
CA LEU A 101 8.28 -7.46 -2.05
C LEU A 101 9.08 -8.64 -2.66
N TYR A 102 10.40 -8.66 -2.44
CA TYR A 102 11.24 -9.76 -2.89
C TYR A 102 10.76 -11.13 -2.37
N LEU A 103 10.37 -11.18 -1.09
CA LEU A 103 9.98 -12.43 -0.42
C LEU A 103 8.53 -12.86 -0.72
N PHE A 104 7.59 -11.91 -0.84
CA PHE A 104 6.15 -12.19 -0.83
C PHE A 104 5.40 -11.76 -2.09
N SER A 105 6.11 -11.36 -3.16
CA SER A 105 5.45 -11.08 -4.42
C SER A 105 4.93 -12.37 -5.08
N ALA A 106 3.72 -12.32 -5.61
CA ALA A 106 3.03 -13.46 -6.20
C ALA A 106 2.25 -13.10 -7.47
N THR A 107 2.72 -12.08 -8.22
CA THR A 107 2.03 -11.59 -9.43
C THR A 107 2.97 -11.52 -10.63
N PRO A 108 3.56 -12.67 -11.05
CA PRO A 108 4.58 -12.69 -12.11
C PRO A 108 4.01 -12.49 -13.51
N THR A 109 2.71 -12.70 -13.69
CA THR A 109 2.01 -12.64 -14.98
C THR A 109 0.54 -12.30 -14.80
N VAL A 110 -0.13 -11.93 -15.87
CA VAL A 110 -1.57 -11.73 -15.98
C VAL A 110 -2.00 -12.03 -17.42
N GLU A 111 -3.30 -12.19 -17.66
CA GLU A 111 -3.84 -12.41 -18.99
C GLU A 111 -3.52 -11.25 -19.95
N ASP A 112 -3.31 -11.57 -21.24
CA ASP A 112 -2.97 -10.58 -22.27
C ASP A 112 -4.02 -9.48 -22.43
N LYS A 113 -5.28 -9.78 -22.14
CA LYS A 113 -6.37 -8.79 -22.15
C LYS A 113 -6.15 -7.63 -21.19
N TYR A 114 -5.46 -7.86 -20.06
CA TYR A 114 -5.14 -6.82 -19.09
C TYR A 114 -4.35 -5.66 -19.69
N PHE A 115 -3.49 -5.92 -20.67
CA PHE A 115 -2.65 -4.93 -21.32
C PHE A 115 -3.33 -4.19 -22.48
N ARG A 116 -4.66 -4.27 -22.60
CA ARG A 116 -5.45 -3.50 -23.55
C ARG A 116 -5.97 -2.22 -22.92
N GLY A 117 -6.37 -1.28 -23.77
CA GLY A 117 -6.89 0.02 -23.30
C GLY A 117 -5.80 0.88 -22.67
N ASN A 118 -6.03 1.37 -21.43
CA ASN A 118 -5.12 2.27 -20.70
C ASN A 118 -3.95 1.57 -20.01
N SER A 119 -3.77 0.27 -20.19
CA SER A 119 -2.66 -0.46 -19.58
C SER A 119 -1.37 -0.31 -20.38
N PRO A 120 -0.20 -0.26 -19.72
CA PRO A 120 1.07 -0.24 -20.41
C PRO A 120 1.29 -1.55 -21.20
N LEU A 121 2.22 -1.52 -22.15
CA LEU A 121 2.58 -2.70 -22.93
C LEU A 121 3.03 -3.84 -22.01
N LYS A 122 2.64 -5.07 -22.40
CA LYS A 122 3.02 -6.30 -21.70
C LYS A 122 4.55 -6.40 -21.58
N PRO A 123 5.09 -6.82 -20.40
CA PRO A 123 6.51 -7.09 -20.27
C PRO A 123 6.93 -8.26 -21.15
N HIS A 124 8.18 -8.24 -21.63
CA HIS A 124 8.74 -9.30 -22.47
C HIS A 124 9.05 -10.58 -21.68
N GLN A 125 9.04 -10.52 -20.34
CA GLN A 125 9.37 -11.63 -19.45
C GLN A 125 8.45 -11.61 -18.22
N TYR A 126 8.51 -12.66 -17.41
CA TYR A 126 7.92 -12.65 -16.07
C TYR A 126 8.62 -11.60 -15.19
N VAL A 127 7.85 -11.01 -14.30
CA VAL A 127 8.35 -10.04 -13.30
C VAL A 127 7.96 -10.52 -11.91
N ARG A 128 8.61 -10.01 -10.84
CA ARG A 128 8.23 -10.42 -9.49
C ARG A 128 6.83 -9.94 -9.12
N SER A 129 6.51 -8.67 -9.40
CA SER A 129 5.20 -8.13 -9.08
C SER A 129 4.69 -7.15 -10.15
N LEU A 130 3.70 -7.58 -10.92
CA LEU A 130 2.93 -6.68 -11.78
C LEU A 130 2.13 -5.68 -10.94
N ARG A 131 1.56 -6.14 -9.82
CA ARG A 131 0.71 -5.34 -8.95
C ARG A 131 1.48 -4.18 -8.30
N SER A 132 2.69 -4.40 -7.83
CA SER A 132 3.49 -3.38 -7.13
C SER A 132 4.36 -2.54 -8.07
N GLY A 133 4.37 -2.85 -9.36
CA GLY A 133 5.04 -2.10 -10.42
C GLY A 133 4.09 -1.17 -11.19
N LYS A 134 4.58 -0.63 -12.29
CA LYS A 134 3.84 0.29 -13.19
C LYS A 134 2.55 -0.29 -13.80
N TYR A 135 2.35 -1.59 -13.71
CA TYR A 135 1.14 -2.27 -14.18
C TYR A 135 0.01 -2.29 -13.14
N GLY A 136 0.34 -2.04 -11.88
CA GLY A 136 -0.63 -1.96 -10.80
C GLY A 136 -1.22 -0.56 -10.59
N TYR A 137 -1.78 -0.36 -9.42
CA TYR A 137 -2.22 0.95 -8.94
C TYR A 137 -1.01 1.73 -8.42
N VAL A 138 -0.57 2.71 -9.18
CA VAL A 138 0.50 3.64 -8.79
C VAL A 138 0.05 5.06 -9.09
N ASN A 139 0.33 5.99 -8.20
CA ASN A 139 0.15 7.40 -8.48
C ASN A 139 1.23 7.91 -9.44
N ASP A 140 0.97 9.06 -10.06
CA ASP A 140 1.98 9.78 -10.83
C ASP A 140 3.24 9.97 -9.96
N PRO A 141 4.46 9.72 -10.47
CA PRO A 141 5.70 9.88 -9.71
C PRO A 141 5.92 11.27 -9.10
N LYS A 142 5.26 12.31 -9.64
CA LYS A 142 5.29 13.66 -9.08
C LYS A 142 4.60 13.77 -7.72
N ILE A 143 3.63 12.86 -7.42
CA ILE A 143 2.88 12.89 -6.18
C ILE A 143 3.77 12.42 -5.04
N HIS A 144 4.18 13.37 -4.22
CA HIS A 144 4.99 13.13 -3.04
C HIS A 144 4.23 13.56 -1.79
N VAL A 145 4.08 12.63 -0.84
CA VAL A 145 3.52 12.89 0.49
C VAL A 145 4.63 12.69 1.51
N SER A 146 4.87 13.71 2.33
CA SER A 146 5.91 13.69 3.37
C SER A 146 5.51 12.77 4.53
N TYR A 147 6.49 12.12 5.13
CA TYR A 147 6.38 11.36 6.38
C TYR A 147 7.27 11.96 7.49
N ASP A 148 7.80 13.17 7.30
CA ASP A 148 8.73 13.79 8.23
C ASP A 148 8.02 14.23 9.52
N SER A 149 6.77 14.70 9.39
CA SER A 149 5.88 14.98 10.51
C SER A 149 4.43 14.67 10.13
N LEU A 150 3.56 14.50 11.14
CA LEU A 150 2.12 14.32 10.89
C LEU A 150 1.50 15.54 10.24
N GLN A 151 1.96 16.75 10.58
CA GLN A 151 1.51 18.00 9.99
C GLN A 151 1.83 18.02 8.48
N GLU A 152 3.07 17.75 8.10
CA GLU A 152 3.49 17.73 6.70
C GLU A 152 2.82 16.61 5.90
N TYR A 153 2.61 15.42 6.51
CA TYR A 153 1.85 14.35 5.87
C TYR A 153 0.45 14.81 5.47
N VAL A 154 -0.25 15.47 6.39
CA VAL A 154 -1.60 16.00 6.13
C VAL A 154 -1.57 17.12 5.08
N GLU A 155 -0.68 18.09 5.23
CA GLU A 155 -0.59 19.25 4.32
C GLU A 155 -0.22 18.85 2.91
N THR A 156 0.75 17.95 2.74
CA THR A 156 1.15 17.48 1.41
C THR A 156 0.06 16.64 0.75
N LEU A 157 -0.66 15.81 1.52
CA LEU A 157 -1.79 15.04 0.99
C LEU A 157 -2.94 15.95 0.55
N GLU A 158 -3.31 16.94 1.37
CA GLU A 158 -4.34 17.93 1.01
C GLU A 158 -3.93 18.81 -0.17
N HIS A 159 -2.64 19.14 -0.30
CA HIS A 159 -2.14 19.86 -1.46
C HIS A 159 -2.48 19.13 -2.76
N TRP A 160 -2.19 17.83 -2.85
CA TRP A 160 -2.47 17.03 -4.04
C TRP A 160 -3.97 16.86 -4.33
N VAL A 161 -4.81 16.84 -3.30
CA VAL A 161 -6.26 16.85 -3.49
C VAL A 161 -6.74 18.22 -3.99
N LYS A 162 -6.21 19.32 -3.45
CA LYS A 162 -6.57 20.68 -3.88
C LYS A 162 -6.10 21.01 -5.30
N SER A 163 -4.95 20.49 -5.73
CA SER A 163 -4.43 20.68 -7.09
C SER A 163 -5.25 19.89 -8.14
N GLY A 164 -6.05 18.90 -7.70
CA GLY A 164 -6.80 18.00 -8.58
C GLY A 164 -5.97 16.84 -9.14
N ASP A 165 -4.71 16.69 -8.70
CA ASP A 165 -3.87 15.54 -9.06
C ASP A 165 -4.30 14.25 -8.33
N LEU A 166 -4.97 14.39 -7.19
CA LEU A 166 -5.76 13.36 -6.52
C LEU A 166 -7.20 13.84 -6.38
N ILE A 167 -8.18 13.00 -6.72
CA ILE A 167 -9.59 13.36 -6.52
C ILE A 167 -10.00 13.30 -5.04
N ALA A 168 -9.32 12.45 -4.27
CA ALA A 168 -9.56 12.29 -2.84
C ALA A 168 -8.31 11.69 -2.15
N GLU A 169 -8.17 11.89 -0.82
CA GLU A 169 -7.09 11.32 -0.02
C GLU A 169 -6.96 9.79 -0.18
N LYS A 170 -8.08 9.09 -0.41
CA LYS A 170 -8.12 7.63 -0.61
C LYS A 170 -7.42 7.17 -1.90
N GLU A 171 -7.20 8.07 -2.87
CA GLU A 171 -6.47 7.80 -4.11
C GLU A 171 -4.94 7.86 -3.92
N PHE A 172 -4.44 8.26 -2.77
CA PHE A 172 -3.02 8.16 -2.47
C PHE A 172 -2.63 6.70 -2.25
N TYR A 173 -1.96 6.10 -3.23
CA TYR A 173 -1.52 4.70 -3.24
C TYR A 173 -0.11 4.58 -2.67
N SER A 174 -0.01 4.55 -1.36
CA SER A 174 1.23 4.24 -0.64
C SER A 174 1.19 2.83 -0.08
N SER A 175 2.34 2.18 0.03
CA SER A 175 2.48 0.86 0.66
C SER A 175 2.28 0.88 2.18
N VAL A 176 2.30 2.07 2.79
CA VAL A 176 1.89 2.28 4.19
C VAL A 176 1.06 3.55 4.31
N ARG A 177 -0.01 3.49 5.10
CA ARG A 177 -0.89 4.63 5.41
C ARG A 177 -1.01 4.83 6.92
N LEU A 178 -1.05 6.09 7.33
CA LEU A 178 -1.35 6.50 8.69
C LEU A 178 -2.87 6.44 8.92
N ARG A 179 -3.32 5.78 9.98
CA ARG A 179 -4.73 5.54 10.27
C ARG A 179 -5.11 5.95 11.70
N GLY A 180 -6.37 6.29 11.91
CA GLY A 180 -6.93 6.74 13.19
C GLY A 180 -8.13 7.67 13.00
N ALA A 181 -8.33 8.17 11.78
CA ALA A 181 -9.44 9.04 11.44
C ALA A 181 -9.94 8.79 10.01
N LYS A 182 -11.15 9.28 9.70
CA LYS A 182 -11.74 9.18 8.37
C LYS A 182 -11.04 10.12 7.38
N LYS A 183 -10.70 11.34 7.82
CA LYS A 183 -9.94 12.35 7.05
C LYS A 183 -8.55 12.50 7.64
N ALA A 184 -7.54 12.74 6.80
CA ALA A 184 -6.16 12.92 7.23
C ALA A 184 -6.01 14.09 8.22
N ARG A 185 -6.72 15.20 8.00
CA ARG A 185 -6.70 16.36 8.92
C ARG A 185 -7.16 16.05 10.34
N ASP A 186 -8.07 15.09 10.50
CA ASP A 186 -8.55 14.70 11.83
C ASP A 186 -7.47 13.93 12.63
N LEU A 187 -6.44 13.38 11.96
CA LEU A 187 -5.30 12.78 12.63
C LEU A 187 -4.51 13.79 13.47
N LEU A 188 -4.48 15.07 13.07
CA LEU A 188 -3.82 16.13 13.84
C LEU A 188 -4.43 16.30 15.26
N LYS A 189 -5.71 15.95 15.42
CA LYS A 189 -6.41 16.01 16.71
C LYS A 189 -6.41 14.68 17.44
N LYS A 190 -6.54 13.56 16.72
CA LYS A 190 -6.73 12.22 17.29
C LYS A 190 -5.43 11.44 17.45
N GLY A 191 -4.38 11.84 16.76
CA GLY A 191 -3.16 11.08 16.62
C GLY A 191 -3.31 9.87 15.70
N ILE A 192 -2.17 9.29 15.33
CA ILE A 192 -2.09 8.03 14.57
C ILE A 192 -2.43 6.89 15.53
N GLN A 193 -3.42 6.05 15.17
CA GLN A 193 -3.84 4.91 15.99
C GLN A 193 -3.21 3.60 15.52
N TYR A 194 -3.02 3.44 14.21
CA TYR A 194 -2.42 2.26 13.63
C TYR A 194 -1.85 2.57 12.24
N LEU A 195 -1.04 1.66 11.71
CA LEU A 195 -0.53 1.67 10.35
C LEU A 195 -1.24 0.61 9.52
N GLU A 196 -1.61 0.96 8.29
CA GLU A 196 -2.15 0.04 7.30
C GLU A 196 -1.09 -0.21 6.23
N PHE A 197 -0.52 -1.42 6.21
CA PHE A 197 0.43 -1.86 5.21
C PHE A 197 -0.31 -2.52 4.05
N ARG A 198 -0.01 -2.12 2.81
CA ARG A 198 -0.80 -2.44 1.61
C ARG A 198 0.04 -3.09 0.50
N LEU A 199 1.22 -3.54 0.83
CA LEU A 199 2.22 -4.03 -0.13
C LEU A 199 1.93 -5.45 -0.63
N PHE A 200 1.23 -6.30 0.15
CA PHE A 200 1.24 -7.74 0.00
C PHE A 200 0.33 -8.24 -1.11
N ASP A 201 0.89 -9.09 -1.99
CA ASP A 201 0.12 -9.85 -2.97
C ASP A 201 -0.62 -11.01 -2.27
N LEU A 202 -1.73 -11.43 -2.88
CA LEU A 202 -2.38 -12.69 -2.52
C LEU A 202 -1.54 -13.85 -3.07
N ASN A 203 -1.12 -14.75 -2.18
CA ASN A 203 -0.45 -15.99 -2.56
C ASN A 203 -1.52 -17.02 -3.00
N PRO A 204 -1.56 -17.42 -4.28
CA PRO A 204 -2.58 -18.34 -4.79
C PRO A 204 -2.47 -19.75 -4.22
N PHE A 205 -1.35 -20.10 -3.59
CA PHE A 205 -1.12 -21.41 -2.96
C PHE A 205 -1.50 -21.45 -1.48
N ALA A 206 -1.82 -20.28 -0.89
CA ALA A 206 -2.28 -20.18 0.49
C ALA A 206 -3.81 -20.09 0.52
N PRO A 207 -4.52 -20.86 1.38
CA PRO A 207 -6.00 -20.89 1.42
C PRO A 207 -6.66 -19.52 1.62
N TYR A 208 -5.98 -18.62 2.32
CA TYR A 208 -6.47 -17.25 2.59
C TYR A 208 -5.62 -16.17 1.91
N GLY A 209 -4.83 -16.54 0.91
CA GLY A 209 -3.94 -15.63 0.19
C GLY A 209 -2.65 -15.25 0.93
N MET A 210 -2.43 -15.77 2.15
CA MET A 210 -1.23 -15.58 2.95
C MET A 210 -1.10 -16.70 3.98
N GLU A 211 0.09 -17.26 4.13
CA GLU A 211 0.37 -18.24 5.18
C GLU A 211 0.57 -17.55 6.54
N LEU A 212 0.27 -18.27 7.63
CA LEU A 212 0.48 -17.75 8.98
C LEU A 212 1.98 -17.44 9.25
N ALA A 213 2.89 -18.20 8.66
CA ALA A 213 4.32 -17.97 8.77
C ALA A 213 4.72 -16.63 8.15
N ASP A 214 4.16 -16.30 6.97
CA ASP A 214 4.39 -15.04 6.28
C ASP A 214 3.87 -13.87 7.10
N ALA A 215 2.65 -13.98 7.64
CA ALA A 215 2.06 -12.96 8.51
C ALA A 215 2.91 -12.71 9.77
N LYS A 216 3.48 -13.77 10.37
CA LYS A 216 4.41 -13.64 11.51
C LYS A 216 5.72 -12.98 11.10
N PHE A 217 6.29 -13.33 9.95
CA PHE A 217 7.50 -12.67 9.45
C PHE A 217 7.26 -11.17 9.24
N ILE A 218 6.14 -10.80 8.59
CA ILE A 218 5.74 -9.40 8.39
C ILE A 218 5.62 -8.69 9.73
N HIS A 219 5.00 -9.32 10.73
CA HIS A 219 4.88 -8.76 12.07
C HIS A 219 6.25 -8.44 12.69
N TYR A 220 7.17 -9.41 12.67
CA TYR A 220 8.53 -9.19 13.19
C TYR A 220 9.31 -8.18 12.37
N PHE A 221 9.11 -8.12 11.06
CA PHE A 221 9.71 -7.09 10.23
C PHE A 221 9.24 -5.69 10.62
N ILE A 222 7.94 -5.51 10.90
CA ILE A 222 7.40 -4.23 11.38
C ILE A 222 7.97 -3.87 12.76
N LEU A 223 8.10 -4.84 13.67
CA LEU A 223 8.76 -4.63 14.96
C LEU A 223 10.23 -4.23 14.80
N LEU A 224 10.94 -4.81 13.83
CA LEU A 224 12.30 -4.38 13.47
C LEU A 224 12.32 -2.91 13.02
N MET A 225 11.32 -2.47 12.22
CA MET A 225 11.20 -1.05 11.82
C MET A 225 10.96 -0.13 13.02
N ALA A 226 10.27 -0.60 14.05
CA ALA A 226 10.10 0.13 15.30
C ALA A 226 11.40 0.20 16.12
N TRP A 227 12.22 -0.86 16.08
CA TRP A 227 13.47 -0.98 16.84
C TRP A 227 14.62 -0.19 16.20
N LEU A 228 14.74 -0.19 14.87
CA LEU A 228 15.75 0.59 14.16
C LEU A 228 15.66 2.07 14.48
N ASP A 229 16.80 2.77 14.45
CA ASP A 229 16.83 4.22 14.60
C ASP A 229 16.04 4.93 13.49
N ASP A 230 15.56 6.15 13.77
CA ASP A 230 14.90 7.00 12.78
C ASP A 230 15.94 7.63 11.85
N THR A 231 16.51 6.82 10.97
CA THR A 231 17.53 7.24 9.98
C THR A 231 16.97 7.37 8.56
N ALA A 232 15.71 7.08 8.38
CA ALA A 232 15.07 7.16 7.07
C ALA A 232 14.62 8.60 6.79
N ASP A 233 15.51 9.39 6.24
CA ASP A 233 15.23 10.69 5.64
C ASP A 233 14.51 10.54 4.29
N GLN A 234 14.18 11.66 3.66
CA GLN A 234 13.52 11.67 2.35
C GLN A 234 14.32 10.94 1.27
N GLU A 235 15.65 11.03 1.27
CA GLU A 235 16.50 10.31 0.31
C GLU A 235 16.49 8.80 0.56
N GLY A 236 16.51 8.37 1.82
CA GLY A 236 16.36 6.95 2.19
C GLY A 236 15.01 6.37 1.75
N ILE A 237 13.91 7.12 1.90
CA ILE A 237 12.58 6.74 1.43
C ILE A 237 12.56 6.67 -0.11
N LYS A 238 13.13 7.65 -0.79
CA LYS A 238 13.24 7.68 -2.27
C LYS A 238 14.03 6.49 -2.79
N LEU A 239 15.15 6.17 -2.16
CA LEU A 239 15.95 4.99 -2.49
C LEU A 239 15.15 3.70 -2.27
N GLY A 240 14.41 3.59 -1.16
CA GLY A 240 13.55 2.43 -0.87
C GLY A 240 12.45 2.23 -1.91
N LYS A 241 11.84 3.33 -2.39
CA LYS A 241 10.84 3.31 -3.47
C LYS A 241 11.47 2.91 -4.82
N ALA A 242 12.67 3.42 -5.13
CA ALA A 242 13.39 3.04 -6.35
C ALA A 242 13.73 1.54 -6.36
N ARG A 243 14.28 1.02 -5.27
CA ARG A 243 14.55 -0.42 -5.11
C ARG A 243 13.29 -1.28 -5.19
N LEU A 244 12.18 -0.81 -4.61
CA LEU A 244 10.89 -1.49 -4.73
C LEU A 244 10.48 -1.65 -6.20
N ALA A 245 10.60 -0.57 -6.99
CA ALA A 245 10.26 -0.57 -8.41
C ALA A 245 11.19 -1.49 -9.21
N GLU A 246 12.49 -1.50 -8.92
CA GLU A 246 13.48 -2.38 -9.57
C GLU A 246 13.21 -3.85 -9.24
N VAL A 247 13.05 -4.19 -7.95
CA VAL A 247 12.73 -5.56 -7.51
C VAL A 247 11.40 -6.05 -8.09
N ALA A 248 10.37 -5.18 -8.16
CA ALA A 248 9.11 -5.54 -8.80
C ALA A 248 9.28 -5.96 -10.27
N TRP A 249 10.29 -5.40 -10.95
CA TRP A 249 10.56 -5.64 -12.37
C TRP A 249 11.49 -6.81 -12.65
N GLU A 250 12.22 -7.32 -11.66
CA GLU A 250 13.12 -8.44 -11.81
C GLU A 250 12.41 -9.72 -12.25
N ASP A 251 13.10 -10.57 -12.99
CA ASP A 251 12.65 -11.94 -13.28
C ASP A 251 12.65 -12.76 -11.97
N PRO A 252 11.50 -13.32 -11.54
CA PRO A 252 11.41 -14.05 -10.29
C PRO A 252 12.25 -15.36 -10.27
N ARG A 253 12.71 -15.82 -11.42
CA ARG A 253 13.57 -17.01 -11.56
C ARG A 253 15.05 -16.69 -11.35
N GLN A 254 15.41 -15.42 -11.23
CA GLN A 254 16.77 -14.95 -11.01
C GLN A 254 16.95 -14.41 -9.60
N GLN A 255 18.17 -14.47 -9.12
CA GLN A 255 18.55 -13.84 -7.85
C GLN A 255 18.46 -12.32 -8.00
N SER A 256 17.99 -11.63 -6.95
CA SER A 256 17.97 -10.16 -6.94
C SER A 256 19.37 -9.58 -7.00
N VAL A 257 19.46 -8.38 -7.57
CA VAL A 257 20.71 -7.59 -7.60
C VAL A 257 21.05 -6.96 -6.24
N TYR A 258 20.16 -7.04 -5.24
CA TYR A 258 20.30 -6.52 -3.88
C TYR A 258 20.51 -7.61 -2.83
#